data_3c6371683b35e46aa43597106b403925
#
_entry.id   3c6371683b35e46aa43597106b403925
#
_cell.length_a   1.000
_cell.length_b   1.000
_cell.length_c   1.000
_cell.angle_alpha   90.00
_cell.angle_beta   90.00
_cell.angle_gamma   90.00
#
_symmetry.space_group_name_H-M   'P 1'
#
loop_
_entity.id
_entity.type
_entity.pdbx_description
1 polymer ?
#
loop_
_entity_poly.entity_id
_entity_poly.type
_entity_poly.pdbx_seq_one_letter_code
_entity_poly.pdbx_strand_id
1 'polypeptide(L)'
;MSGPALLLIHGLGATSGAWHDVADAVDWPGRVVMPDLAGHSAAPWAGDYTVGSLAAAVAVSCGDAEPVVVVGHSLGGGVGICLGSGFFRPRVLGVLGLGIKVSWTDDDVERMAGVAARGVRWVESKDEAVGRFLRNAGLAGVVGPHHPAVKNAVAQGPRGWRVAQHPLTFAQRALDMAGLMAAARCPVVLGAGEHDAMCPRSDLERFTGQPRIAEGAGHNVQLERPEWVVERIHELADQVA
;
A
#
# COMPACT_ATOMS: atom_id res chain seq x y z
N MET A 1 21.88 12.68 -15.64
CA MET A 1 21.65 12.00 -14.36
C MET A 1 20.21 11.54 -14.38
N SER A 2 19.92 10.28 -14.09
CA SER A 2 18.54 9.80 -13.93
C SER A 2 17.92 10.48 -12.71
N GLY A 3 16.63 10.85 -12.79
CA GLY A 3 15.89 11.42 -11.66
C GLY A 3 15.78 10.43 -10.47
N PRO A 4 15.16 10.83 -9.34
CA PRO A 4 14.91 9.93 -8.23
C PRO A 4 14.04 8.76 -8.66
N ALA A 5 14.15 7.60 -7.99
CA ALA A 5 13.23 6.51 -8.24
C ALA A 5 11.84 6.83 -7.66
N LEU A 6 10.78 6.32 -8.30
CA LEU A 6 9.41 6.34 -7.79
C LEU A 6 9.09 4.98 -7.17
N LEU A 7 8.81 4.96 -5.88
CA LEU A 7 8.48 3.75 -5.13
C LEU A 7 6.98 3.71 -4.83
N LEU A 8 6.28 2.71 -5.39
CA LEU A 8 4.83 2.53 -5.26
C LEU A 8 4.54 1.32 -4.37
N ILE A 9 3.95 1.53 -3.17
CA ILE A 9 3.76 0.51 -2.15
C ILE A 9 2.27 0.22 -1.97
N HIS A 10 1.86 -1.03 -2.24
CA HIS A 10 0.46 -1.45 -2.18
C HIS A 10 -0.07 -1.62 -0.73
N GLY A 11 -1.39 -1.68 -0.58
CA GLY A 11 -2.08 -1.89 0.68
C GLY A 11 -2.16 -3.35 1.12
N LEU A 12 -2.67 -3.58 2.33
CA LEU A 12 -2.89 -4.91 2.88
C LEU A 12 -3.81 -5.73 1.97
N GLY A 13 -3.42 -6.95 1.67
CA GLY A 13 -4.18 -7.88 0.85
C GLY A 13 -4.04 -7.68 -0.66
N ALA A 14 -3.49 -6.55 -1.12
CA ALA A 14 -3.28 -6.24 -2.53
C ALA A 14 -1.97 -6.85 -3.07
N THR A 15 -1.62 -6.50 -4.29
CA THR A 15 -0.34 -6.84 -4.96
C THR A 15 0.26 -5.59 -5.58
N SER A 16 1.52 -5.66 -5.99
CA SER A 16 2.18 -4.58 -6.76
C SER A 16 1.41 -4.18 -8.01
N GLY A 17 0.68 -5.10 -8.63
CA GLY A 17 -0.16 -4.84 -9.80
C GLY A 17 -1.31 -3.85 -9.56
N ALA A 18 -1.63 -3.52 -8.31
CA ALA A 18 -2.59 -2.45 -7.99
C ALA A 18 -2.10 -1.04 -8.37
N TRP A 19 -0.84 -0.91 -8.73
CA TRP A 19 -0.22 0.32 -9.18
C TRP A 19 -0.03 0.40 -10.70
N HIS A 20 -0.46 -0.62 -11.45
CA HIS A 20 -0.20 -0.72 -12.89
C HIS A 20 -0.68 0.52 -13.66
N ASP A 21 -1.92 0.94 -13.45
CA ASP A 21 -2.51 2.06 -14.19
C ASP A 21 -1.80 3.39 -13.88
N VAL A 22 -1.39 3.59 -12.62
CA VAL A 22 -0.58 4.75 -12.22
C VAL A 22 0.81 4.68 -12.84
N ALA A 23 1.45 3.50 -12.82
CA ALA A 23 2.80 3.33 -13.38
C ALA A 23 2.84 3.50 -14.89
N ASP A 24 1.78 3.12 -15.59
CA ASP A 24 1.66 3.31 -17.06
C ASP A 24 1.36 4.77 -17.43
N ALA A 25 0.66 5.50 -16.56
CA ALA A 25 0.26 6.88 -16.81
C ALA A 25 1.30 7.91 -16.35
N VAL A 26 2.16 7.57 -15.38
CA VAL A 26 3.15 8.50 -14.85
C VAL A 26 4.35 8.64 -15.79
N ASP A 27 4.60 9.84 -16.30
CA ASP A 27 5.83 10.16 -17.02
C ASP A 27 6.93 10.49 -16.01
N TRP A 28 7.60 9.43 -15.51
CA TRP A 28 8.60 9.57 -14.46
C TRP A 28 10.03 9.49 -14.99
N PRO A 29 10.91 10.47 -14.66
CA PRO A 29 12.26 10.55 -15.24
C PRO A 29 13.23 9.50 -14.68
N GLY A 30 12.88 8.77 -13.62
CA GLY A 30 13.68 7.74 -12.98
C GLY A 30 13.07 6.34 -13.09
N ARG A 31 13.58 5.38 -12.30
CA ARG A 31 12.97 4.06 -12.21
C ARG A 31 11.63 4.12 -11.47
N VAL A 32 10.66 3.32 -11.90
CA VAL A 32 9.47 3.01 -11.12
C VAL A 32 9.64 1.64 -10.48
N VAL A 33 9.51 1.58 -9.16
CA VAL A 33 9.71 0.37 -8.34
C VAL A 33 8.41 0.03 -7.63
N MET A 34 7.88 -1.16 -7.88
CA MET A 34 6.62 -1.66 -7.33
C MET A 34 6.87 -3.01 -6.63
N PRO A 35 7.33 -3.04 -5.39
CA PRO A 35 7.54 -4.29 -4.69
C PRO A 35 6.23 -4.90 -4.20
N ASP A 36 6.13 -6.23 -4.20
CA ASP A 36 5.17 -6.92 -3.37
C ASP A 36 5.64 -6.88 -1.91
N LEU A 37 4.78 -6.46 -0.99
CA LEU A 37 5.08 -6.50 0.44
C LEU A 37 5.31 -7.93 0.92
N ALA A 38 6.21 -8.14 1.87
CA ALA A 38 6.42 -9.44 2.47
C ALA A 38 5.09 -10.07 2.90
N GLY A 39 4.92 -11.35 2.62
CA GLY A 39 3.68 -12.07 2.89
C GLY A 39 2.56 -11.86 1.86
N HIS A 40 2.77 -11.11 0.79
CA HIS A 40 1.80 -10.88 -0.28
C HIS A 40 2.35 -11.39 -1.62
N SER A 41 1.44 -11.85 -2.50
CA SER A 41 1.79 -12.25 -3.87
C SER A 41 2.95 -13.25 -3.92
N ALA A 42 3.98 -12.94 -4.69
CA ALA A 42 5.20 -13.74 -4.84
C ALA A 42 6.27 -13.44 -3.77
N ALA A 43 6.07 -12.42 -2.93
CA ALA A 43 7.04 -12.08 -1.90
C ALA A 43 7.11 -13.16 -0.79
N PRO A 44 8.28 -13.37 -0.19
CA PRO A 44 8.46 -14.38 0.86
C PRO A 44 7.52 -14.17 2.05
N TRP A 45 7.09 -15.28 2.64
CA TRP A 45 6.40 -15.25 3.92
C TRP A 45 7.42 -15.04 5.05
N ALA A 46 7.16 -14.04 5.90
CA ALA A 46 7.97 -13.73 7.08
C ALA A 46 7.23 -14.13 8.36
N GLY A 47 7.93 -14.12 9.48
CA GLY A 47 7.33 -14.33 10.80
C GLY A 47 6.76 -13.06 11.42
N ASP A 48 7.08 -11.89 10.85
CA ASP A 48 6.67 -10.58 11.34
C ASP A 48 6.29 -9.65 10.17
N TYR A 49 5.20 -8.91 10.35
CA TYR A 49 4.63 -7.99 9.37
C TYR A 49 4.37 -6.60 9.96
N THR A 50 5.13 -6.21 10.98
CA THR A 50 5.07 -4.84 11.49
C THR A 50 5.47 -3.84 10.39
N VAL A 51 5.00 -2.59 10.51
CA VAL A 51 5.35 -1.53 9.55
C VAL A 51 6.86 -1.38 9.41
N GLY A 52 7.61 -1.50 10.52
CA GLY A 52 9.08 -1.45 10.50
C GLY A 52 9.71 -2.61 9.73
N SER A 53 9.23 -3.85 9.93
CA SER A 53 9.73 -5.03 9.21
C SER A 53 9.42 -4.95 7.71
N LEU A 54 8.21 -4.46 7.37
CA LEU A 54 7.82 -4.23 5.98
C LEU A 54 8.67 -3.13 5.34
N ALA A 55 8.94 -2.04 6.06
CA ALA A 55 9.80 -0.97 5.58
C ALA A 55 11.24 -1.45 5.32
N ALA A 56 11.80 -2.27 6.22
CA ALA A 56 13.11 -2.89 6.02
C ALA A 56 13.18 -3.75 4.76
N ALA A 57 12.14 -4.59 4.52
CA ALA A 57 12.06 -5.43 3.33
C ALA A 57 11.93 -4.60 2.04
N VAL A 58 11.11 -3.55 2.05
CA VAL A 58 10.93 -2.65 0.91
C VAL A 58 12.19 -1.86 0.61
N ALA A 59 12.92 -1.42 1.63
CA ALA A 59 14.19 -0.69 1.48
C ALA A 59 15.21 -1.49 0.64
N VAL A 60 15.26 -2.81 0.81
CA VAL A 60 16.13 -3.69 0.02
C VAL A 60 15.78 -3.66 -1.48
N SER A 61 14.48 -3.53 -1.81
CA SER A 61 14.03 -3.49 -3.22
C SER A 61 14.43 -2.21 -3.95
N CYS A 62 14.77 -1.15 -3.23
CA CYS A 62 15.15 0.13 -3.82
C CYS A 62 16.62 0.19 -4.25
N GLY A 63 17.51 -0.64 -3.70
CA GLY A 63 18.97 -0.51 -3.87
C GLY A 63 19.57 0.67 -3.09
N ASP A 64 20.87 0.85 -3.19
CA ASP A 64 21.62 1.75 -2.28
C ASP A 64 21.84 3.18 -2.81
N ALA A 65 21.63 3.44 -4.09
CA ALA A 65 22.27 4.58 -4.75
C ALA A 65 21.34 5.75 -5.11
N GLU A 66 20.05 5.56 -5.18
CA GLU A 66 19.12 6.58 -5.68
C GLU A 66 18.20 7.12 -4.58
N PRO A 67 18.03 8.46 -4.49
CA PRO A 67 16.95 9.00 -3.70
C PRO A 67 15.59 8.53 -4.26
N VAL A 68 14.55 8.45 -3.43
CA VAL A 68 13.23 7.98 -3.83
C VAL A 68 12.14 8.97 -3.45
N VAL A 69 11.12 9.09 -4.30
CA VAL A 69 9.81 9.60 -3.96
C VAL A 69 8.91 8.40 -3.69
N VAL A 70 8.20 8.39 -2.57
CA VAL A 70 7.39 7.25 -2.13
C VAL A 70 5.90 7.57 -2.26
N VAL A 71 5.16 6.66 -2.84
CA VAL A 71 3.69 6.67 -2.83
C VAL A 71 3.20 5.37 -2.22
N GLY A 72 2.41 5.45 -1.17
CA GLY A 72 1.91 4.28 -0.48
C GLY A 72 0.40 4.31 -0.27
N HIS A 73 -0.26 3.19 -0.56
CA HIS A 73 -1.69 3.03 -0.32
C HIS A 73 -1.94 2.26 0.99
N SER A 74 -2.82 2.76 1.83
CA SER A 74 -3.27 2.10 3.06
C SER A 74 -2.08 1.65 3.93
N LEU A 75 -1.87 0.36 4.19
CA LEU A 75 -0.69 -0.18 4.88
C LEU A 75 0.61 0.31 4.23
N GLY A 76 0.67 0.33 2.90
CA GLY A 76 1.83 0.82 2.15
C GLY A 76 2.15 2.29 2.41
N GLY A 77 1.13 3.10 2.71
CA GLY A 77 1.33 4.50 3.13
C GLY A 77 2.04 4.59 4.49
N GLY A 78 1.63 3.80 5.47
CA GLY A 78 2.32 3.68 6.76
C GLY A 78 3.77 3.20 6.60
N VAL A 79 4.00 2.21 5.73
CA VAL A 79 5.35 1.73 5.38
C VAL A 79 6.18 2.85 4.74
N GLY A 80 5.59 3.63 3.83
CA GLY A 80 6.24 4.76 3.17
C GLY A 80 6.67 5.85 4.17
N ILE A 81 5.79 6.21 5.11
CA ILE A 81 6.13 7.21 6.16
C ILE A 81 7.25 6.67 7.07
N CYS A 82 7.21 5.38 7.41
CA CYS A 82 8.28 4.72 8.18
C CYS A 82 9.63 4.80 7.45
N LEU A 83 9.67 4.57 6.14
CA LEU A 83 10.87 4.79 5.32
C LEU A 83 11.35 6.25 5.36
N GLY A 84 10.41 7.19 5.37
CA GLY A 84 10.66 8.63 5.47
C GLY A 84 11.32 9.09 6.76
N SER A 85 11.41 8.22 7.80
CA SER A 85 12.13 8.50 9.05
C SER A 85 13.64 8.67 8.86
N GLY A 86 14.19 8.23 7.73
CA GLY A 86 15.62 8.24 7.43
C GLY A 86 16.42 7.18 8.19
N PHE A 87 15.77 6.26 8.91
CA PHE A 87 16.41 5.12 9.55
C PHE A 87 16.85 4.06 8.54
N PHE A 88 16.09 3.93 7.45
CA PHE A 88 16.35 2.98 6.38
C PHE A 88 17.04 3.68 5.20
N ARG A 89 17.75 2.90 4.37
CA ARG A 89 18.07 3.31 3.01
C ARG A 89 16.93 2.85 2.08
N PRO A 90 16.62 3.53 1.01
CA PRO A 90 17.24 4.71 0.40
C PRO A 90 16.86 6.04 1.10
N ARG A 91 17.46 7.15 0.66
CA ARG A 91 17.04 8.49 1.07
C ARG A 91 15.67 8.82 0.47
N VAL A 92 14.67 9.00 1.32
CA VAL A 92 13.31 9.40 0.91
C VAL A 92 13.26 10.92 0.79
N LEU A 93 12.83 11.42 -0.37
CA LEU A 93 12.67 12.85 -0.65
C LEU A 93 11.31 13.36 -0.17
N GLY A 94 10.26 12.56 -0.34
CA GLY A 94 8.90 12.87 0.08
C GLY A 94 8.01 11.64 0.04
N VAL A 95 6.90 11.67 0.76
CA VAL A 95 5.92 10.58 0.84
C VAL A 95 4.52 11.10 0.53
N LEU A 96 3.83 10.43 -0.40
CA LEU A 96 2.38 10.55 -0.62
C LEU A 96 1.70 9.32 -0.03
N GLY A 97 0.97 9.50 1.07
CA GLY A 97 0.21 8.45 1.74
C GLY A 97 -1.27 8.54 1.40
N LEU A 98 -1.81 7.52 0.75
CA LEU A 98 -3.19 7.47 0.28
C LEU A 98 -4.02 6.44 1.07
N GLY A 99 -5.21 6.83 1.55
CA GLY A 99 -6.15 5.92 2.20
C GLY A 99 -5.61 5.26 3.48
N ILE A 100 -4.74 5.91 4.23
CA ILE A 100 -4.16 5.34 5.46
C ILE A 100 -5.22 5.35 6.56
N LYS A 101 -5.59 4.16 7.07
CA LYS A 101 -6.44 4.08 8.26
C LYS A 101 -5.68 4.56 9.49
N VAL A 102 -6.00 5.77 9.95
CA VAL A 102 -5.33 6.42 11.08
C VAL A 102 -6.09 6.30 12.40
N SER A 103 -7.39 5.99 12.34
CA SER A 103 -8.24 5.75 13.51
C SER A 103 -8.59 4.27 13.62
N TRP A 104 -8.26 3.66 14.75
CA TRP A 104 -8.46 2.24 15.01
C TRP A 104 -9.26 2.05 16.29
N THR A 105 -10.23 1.16 16.25
CA THR A 105 -10.96 0.69 17.44
C THR A 105 -10.42 -0.67 17.87
N ASP A 106 -10.69 -1.06 19.12
CA ASP A 106 -10.33 -2.41 19.61
C ASP A 106 -11.03 -3.49 18.76
N ASP A 107 -12.27 -3.25 18.34
CA ASP A 107 -13.03 -4.15 17.43
C ASP A 107 -12.32 -4.31 16.07
N ASP A 108 -11.70 -3.26 15.55
CA ASP A 108 -10.92 -3.37 14.30
C ASP A 108 -9.73 -4.32 14.49
N VAL A 109 -9.00 -4.15 15.59
CA VAL A 109 -7.82 -4.98 15.90
C VAL A 109 -8.22 -6.43 16.13
N GLU A 110 -9.30 -6.68 16.91
CA GLU A 110 -9.80 -8.02 17.16
C GLU A 110 -10.30 -8.70 15.89
N ARG A 111 -11.04 -7.97 15.04
CA ARG A 111 -11.50 -8.49 13.75
C ARG A 111 -10.33 -8.89 12.84
N MET A 112 -9.29 -8.08 12.78
CA MET A 112 -8.09 -8.38 12.00
C MET A 112 -7.36 -9.60 12.56
N ALA A 113 -7.19 -9.69 13.87
CA ALA A 113 -6.60 -10.86 14.53
C ALA A 113 -7.41 -12.13 14.26
N GLY A 114 -8.75 -12.02 14.27
CA GLY A 114 -9.66 -13.11 13.93
C GLY A 114 -9.52 -13.60 12.48
N VAL A 115 -9.25 -12.68 11.53
CA VAL A 115 -8.95 -13.06 10.14
C VAL A 115 -7.62 -13.81 10.06
N ALA A 116 -6.58 -13.32 10.74
CA ALA A 116 -5.26 -13.95 10.79
C ALA A 116 -5.33 -15.38 11.37
N ALA A 117 -6.10 -15.57 12.45
CA ALA A 117 -6.24 -16.85 13.14
C ALA A 117 -6.92 -17.96 12.30
N ARG A 118 -7.70 -17.59 11.28
CA ARG A 118 -8.35 -18.58 10.38
C ARG A 118 -7.34 -19.36 9.53
N GLY A 119 -6.10 -18.89 9.43
CA GLY A 119 -5.05 -19.54 8.66
C GLY A 119 -5.32 -19.56 7.15
N VAL A 120 -4.55 -20.39 6.44
CA VAL A 120 -4.67 -20.52 4.98
C VAL A 120 -5.95 -21.25 4.60
N ARG A 121 -6.80 -20.60 3.82
CA ARG A 121 -8.02 -21.20 3.27
C ARG A 121 -7.80 -21.66 1.84
N TRP A 122 -7.95 -22.95 1.62
CA TRP A 122 -7.89 -23.60 0.33
C TRP A 122 -9.28 -23.68 -0.31
N VAL A 123 -9.31 -23.58 -1.64
CA VAL A 123 -10.52 -23.66 -2.47
C VAL A 123 -10.26 -24.53 -3.69
N GLU A 124 -11.31 -25.01 -4.34
CA GLU A 124 -11.21 -25.99 -5.43
C GLU A 124 -10.75 -25.35 -6.75
N SER A 125 -11.15 -24.10 -7.02
CA SER A 125 -10.87 -23.44 -8.30
C SER A 125 -10.04 -22.15 -8.14
N LYS A 126 -9.33 -21.81 -9.23
CA LYS A 126 -8.62 -20.54 -9.36
C LYS A 126 -9.57 -19.35 -9.25
N ASP A 127 -10.75 -19.44 -9.87
CA ASP A 127 -11.72 -18.36 -9.91
C ASP A 127 -12.29 -18.05 -8.54
N GLU A 128 -12.54 -19.09 -7.72
CA GLU A 128 -12.93 -18.90 -6.32
C GLU A 128 -11.85 -18.22 -5.51
N ALA A 129 -10.58 -18.60 -5.70
CA ALA A 129 -9.44 -17.96 -5.05
C ALA A 129 -9.30 -16.49 -5.47
N VAL A 130 -9.45 -16.18 -6.76
CA VAL A 130 -9.46 -14.81 -7.29
C VAL A 130 -10.61 -13.98 -6.69
N GLY A 131 -11.83 -14.52 -6.69
CA GLY A 131 -12.97 -13.84 -6.06
C GLY A 131 -12.74 -13.55 -4.57
N ARG A 132 -12.05 -14.46 -3.87
CA ARG A 132 -11.65 -14.26 -2.47
C ARG A 132 -10.58 -13.17 -2.32
N PHE A 133 -9.58 -13.18 -3.18
CA PHE A 133 -8.56 -12.13 -3.22
C PHE A 133 -9.19 -10.76 -3.42
N LEU A 134 -10.05 -10.60 -4.43
CA LEU A 134 -10.72 -9.34 -4.71
C LEU A 134 -11.50 -8.81 -3.49
N ARG A 135 -12.19 -9.69 -2.76
CA ARG A 135 -12.90 -9.30 -1.53
C ARG A 135 -11.94 -8.91 -0.40
N ASN A 136 -10.88 -9.69 -0.19
CA ASN A 136 -9.91 -9.44 0.89
C ASN A 136 -9.13 -8.13 0.68
N ALA A 137 -8.80 -7.81 -0.56
CA ALA A 137 -8.08 -6.60 -0.95
C ALA A 137 -9.00 -5.37 -1.11
N GLY A 138 -10.32 -5.52 -0.92
CA GLY A 138 -11.28 -4.43 -1.17
C GLY A 138 -11.43 -4.05 -2.64
N LEU A 139 -11.08 -4.96 -3.56
CA LEU A 139 -11.08 -4.73 -5.02
C LEU A 139 -12.34 -5.26 -5.72
N ALA A 140 -13.23 -5.96 -5.01
CA ALA A 140 -14.48 -6.45 -5.56
C ALA A 140 -15.36 -5.26 -6.00
N GLY A 141 -15.73 -5.23 -7.29
CA GLY A 141 -16.47 -4.13 -7.89
C GLY A 141 -15.61 -2.95 -8.36
N VAL A 142 -14.31 -2.92 -8.02
CA VAL A 142 -13.35 -1.91 -8.49
C VAL A 142 -12.64 -2.40 -9.76
N VAL A 143 -12.15 -3.64 -9.74
CA VAL A 143 -11.48 -4.25 -10.92
C VAL A 143 -12.03 -5.63 -11.25
N GLY A 144 -11.88 -6.03 -12.51
CA GLY A 144 -12.22 -7.37 -12.96
C GLY A 144 -11.15 -8.42 -12.67
N PRO A 145 -11.47 -9.73 -12.84
CA PRO A 145 -10.58 -10.84 -12.51
C PRO A 145 -9.31 -10.95 -13.38
N HIS A 146 -9.27 -10.23 -14.50
CA HIS A 146 -8.14 -10.22 -15.45
C HIS A 146 -7.27 -8.95 -15.31
N HIS A 147 -7.61 -8.06 -14.40
CA HIS A 147 -6.86 -6.84 -14.17
C HIS A 147 -5.43 -7.15 -13.65
N PRO A 148 -4.40 -6.36 -14.00
CA PRO A 148 -3.02 -6.55 -13.50
C PRO A 148 -2.91 -6.69 -11.98
N ALA A 149 -3.77 -6.03 -11.21
CA ALA A 149 -3.85 -6.17 -9.76
C ALA A 149 -4.11 -7.61 -9.27
N VAL A 150 -4.60 -8.49 -10.12
CA VAL A 150 -4.86 -9.91 -9.81
C VAL A 150 -3.67 -10.81 -10.15
N LYS A 151 -2.65 -10.26 -10.85
CA LYS A 151 -1.45 -11.02 -11.21
C LYS A 151 -0.73 -11.50 -9.93
N ASN A 152 -0.43 -12.80 -9.88
CA ASN A 152 0.21 -13.46 -8.73
C ASN A 152 -0.58 -13.39 -7.40
N ALA A 153 -1.85 -12.96 -7.43
CA ALA A 153 -2.69 -12.85 -6.24
C ALA A 153 -3.13 -14.20 -5.65
N VAL A 154 -3.03 -15.27 -6.44
CA VAL A 154 -3.42 -16.62 -6.04
C VAL A 154 -2.33 -17.63 -6.38
N ALA A 155 -2.26 -18.70 -5.59
CA ALA A 155 -1.28 -19.78 -5.77
C ALA A 155 -1.97 -21.14 -5.74
N GLN A 156 -1.48 -22.06 -6.57
CA GLN A 156 -1.86 -23.46 -6.54
C GLN A 156 -0.96 -24.23 -5.55
N GLY A 157 -1.52 -25.20 -4.89
CA GLY A 157 -0.80 -26.07 -3.97
C GLY A 157 -1.47 -27.44 -3.82
N PRO A 158 -1.02 -28.29 -2.89
CA PRO A 158 -1.46 -29.68 -2.80
C PRO A 158 -2.93 -29.88 -2.42
N ARG A 159 -3.61 -28.81 -1.91
CA ARG A 159 -5.01 -28.82 -1.51
C ARG A 159 -5.91 -27.97 -2.40
N GLY A 160 -5.46 -27.62 -3.60
CA GLY A 160 -6.19 -26.75 -4.54
C GLY A 160 -5.57 -25.35 -4.65
N TRP A 161 -6.40 -24.33 -4.63
CA TRP A 161 -6.00 -22.92 -4.79
C TRP A 161 -6.14 -22.15 -3.47
N ARG A 162 -5.35 -21.11 -3.30
CA ARG A 162 -5.42 -20.18 -2.18
C ARG A 162 -5.08 -18.77 -2.62
N VAL A 163 -5.46 -17.78 -1.84
CA VAL A 163 -4.88 -16.43 -1.98
C VAL A 163 -3.39 -16.50 -1.64
N ALA A 164 -2.56 -15.84 -2.44
CA ALA A 164 -1.12 -15.80 -2.27
C ALA A 164 -0.71 -14.76 -1.21
N GLN A 165 -1.43 -14.77 -0.09
CA GLN A 165 -1.19 -13.90 1.05
C GLN A 165 -1.03 -14.75 2.32
N HIS A 166 -0.05 -14.42 3.14
CA HIS A 166 0.12 -15.05 4.44
C HIS A 166 -0.94 -14.53 5.41
N PRO A 167 -1.72 -15.39 6.08
CA PRO A 167 -2.79 -14.94 6.97
C PRO A 167 -2.32 -13.99 8.08
N LEU A 168 -1.10 -14.17 8.60
CA LEU A 168 -0.55 -13.31 9.64
C LEU A 168 -0.32 -11.87 9.20
N THR A 169 -0.36 -11.55 7.90
CA THR A 169 -0.34 -10.14 7.45
C THR A 169 -1.56 -9.35 7.95
N PHE A 170 -2.65 -10.05 8.30
CA PHE A 170 -3.82 -9.43 8.95
C PHE A 170 -3.64 -9.21 10.46
N ALA A 171 -2.62 -9.79 11.11
CA ALA A 171 -2.35 -9.56 12.52
C ALA A 171 -1.70 -8.18 12.77
N GLN A 172 -2.26 -7.14 12.12
CA GLN A 172 -1.79 -5.77 12.26
C GLN A 172 -2.21 -5.21 13.62
N ARG A 173 -1.33 -4.41 14.21
CA ARG A 173 -1.67 -3.54 15.34
C ARG A 173 -2.17 -2.21 14.82
N ALA A 174 -2.86 -1.46 15.67
CA ALA A 174 -3.18 -0.07 15.37
C ALA A 174 -1.90 0.70 15.00
N LEU A 175 -1.97 1.45 13.91
CA LEU A 175 -0.85 2.25 13.44
C LEU A 175 -0.66 3.46 14.36
N ASP A 176 0.53 3.62 14.92
CA ASP A 176 0.91 4.86 15.60
C ASP A 176 1.23 5.95 14.58
N MET A 177 0.18 6.53 14.02
CA MET A 177 0.31 7.56 12.99
C MET A 177 1.00 8.81 13.50
N ALA A 178 0.75 9.20 14.76
CA ALA A 178 1.40 10.37 15.36
C ALA A 178 2.92 10.17 15.49
N GLY A 179 3.33 9.00 15.97
CA GLY A 179 4.74 8.64 16.05
C GLY A 179 5.42 8.56 14.69
N LEU A 180 4.74 8.00 13.67
CA LEU A 180 5.28 7.96 12.31
C LEU A 180 5.46 9.36 11.71
N MET A 181 4.45 10.23 11.85
CA MET A 181 4.53 11.61 11.36
C MET A 181 5.63 12.41 12.07
N ALA A 182 5.77 12.23 13.39
CA ALA A 182 6.83 12.89 14.16
C ALA A 182 8.25 12.38 13.81
N ALA A 183 8.37 11.12 13.37
CA ALA A 183 9.64 10.52 12.98
C ALA A 183 10.04 10.86 11.52
N ALA A 184 9.11 11.27 10.67
CA ALA A 184 9.37 11.58 9.28
C ALA A 184 10.34 12.77 9.13
N ARG A 185 11.35 12.62 8.25
CA ARG A 185 12.38 13.62 7.95
C ARG A 185 12.25 14.20 6.54
N CYS A 186 11.13 13.98 5.90
CA CYS A 186 10.80 14.50 4.59
C CYS A 186 9.35 14.98 4.59
N PRO A 187 8.92 15.80 3.61
CA PRO A 187 7.52 16.15 3.44
C PRO A 187 6.62 14.91 3.34
N VAL A 188 5.50 14.92 4.04
CA VAL A 188 4.45 13.89 3.98
C VAL A 188 3.14 14.54 3.55
N VAL A 189 2.63 14.14 2.41
CA VAL A 189 1.32 14.51 1.89
C VAL A 189 0.34 13.37 2.13
N LEU A 190 -0.80 13.66 2.73
CA LEU A 190 -1.85 12.67 2.98
C LEU A 190 -3.05 12.92 2.06
N GLY A 191 -3.64 11.84 1.57
CA GLY A 191 -4.84 11.88 0.76
C GLY A 191 -5.72 10.65 0.91
N ALA A 192 -6.98 10.78 0.44
CA ALA A 192 -7.96 9.69 0.43
C ALA A 192 -9.00 9.92 -0.66
N GLY A 193 -9.79 8.91 -0.97
CA GLY A 193 -11.02 9.08 -1.72
C GLY A 193 -12.10 9.77 -0.88
N GLU A 194 -12.97 10.52 -1.54
CA GLU A 194 -14.09 11.21 -0.89
C GLU A 194 -15.01 10.26 -0.13
N HIS A 195 -15.17 9.04 -0.65
CA HIS A 195 -16.05 8.00 -0.12
C HIS A 195 -15.29 6.90 0.64
N ASP A 196 -14.03 7.15 1.01
CA ASP A 196 -13.24 6.18 1.80
C ASP A 196 -13.72 6.14 3.25
N ALA A 197 -14.56 5.16 3.57
CA ALA A 197 -15.07 4.95 4.91
C ALA A 197 -14.01 4.50 5.94
N MET A 198 -12.85 3.97 5.46
CA MET A 198 -11.74 3.56 6.34
C MET A 198 -10.78 4.71 6.66
N CYS A 199 -10.79 5.76 5.84
CA CYS A 199 -9.92 6.92 5.96
C CYS A 199 -10.69 8.21 5.67
N PRO A 200 -11.69 8.57 6.51
CA PRO A 200 -12.47 9.79 6.31
C PRO A 200 -11.57 11.02 6.39
N ARG A 201 -11.92 12.04 5.61
CA ARG A 201 -11.18 13.31 5.54
C ARG A 201 -10.89 13.90 6.92
N SER A 202 -11.89 13.90 7.83
CA SER A 202 -11.76 14.43 9.19
C SER A 202 -10.64 13.75 10.00
N ASP A 203 -10.35 12.48 9.73
CA ASP A 203 -9.28 11.75 10.40
C ASP A 203 -7.90 12.21 9.90
N LEU A 204 -7.77 12.49 8.61
CA LEU A 204 -6.54 13.02 8.03
C LEU A 204 -6.25 14.45 8.48
N GLU A 205 -7.29 15.28 8.67
CA GLU A 205 -7.18 16.66 9.13
C GLU A 205 -6.50 16.78 10.51
N ARG A 206 -6.46 15.69 11.28
CA ARG A 206 -5.72 15.62 12.55
C ARG A 206 -4.20 15.63 12.38
N PHE A 207 -3.71 15.28 11.18
CA PHE A 207 -2.29 15.13 10.87
C PHE A 207 -1.80 16.12 9.81
N THR A 208 -2.70 16.70 9.04
CA THR A 208 -2.39 17.69 7.99
C THR A 208 -3.53 18.69 7.87
N GLY A 209 -3.20 19.98 7.69
CA GLY A 209 -4.22 21.03 7.55
C GLY A 209 -5.02 20.92 6.23
N GLN A 210 -4.48 20.27 5.21
CA GLN A 210 -5.11 20.16 3.87
C GLN A 210 -4.87 18.78 3.25
N PRO A 211 -5.61 17.75 3.66
CA PRO A 211 -5.53 16.45 3.01
C PRO A 211 -6.01 16.54 1.55
N ARG A 212 -5.40 15.80 0.66
CA ARG A 212 -5.78 15.69 -0.74
C ARG A 212 -6.96 14.72 -0.87
N ILE A 213 -8.09 15.18 -1.40
CA ILE A 213 -9.28 14.35 -1.54
C ILE A 213 -9.60 14.14 -3.01
N ALA A 214 -9.70 12.87 -3.41
CA ALA A 214 -10.08 12.46 -4.76
C ALA A 214 -11.60 12.36 -4.83
N GLU A 215 -12.24 13.28 -5.55
CA GLU A 215 -13.70 13.32 -5.70
C GLU A 215 -14.23 12.02 -6.34
N GLY A 216 -15.33 11.52 -5.80
CA GLY A 216 -16.02 10.32 -6.25
C GLY A 216 -15.22 9.02 -6.12
N ALA A 217 -14.04 9.02 -5.50
CA ALA A 217 -13.26 7.81 -5.25
C ALA A 217 -13.57 7.21 -3.89
N GLY A 218 -13.47 5.86 -3.81
CA GLY A 218 -13.49 5.09 -2.58
C GLY A 218 -12.09 4.88 -2.01
N HIS A 219 -11.87 3.72 -1.40
CA HIS A 219 -10.61 3.40 -0.72
C HIS A 219 -9.42 3.21 -1.67
N ASN A 220 -9.64 2.63 -2.85
CA ASN A 220 -8.58 2.26 -3.78
C ASN A 220 -8.31 3.35 -4.83
N VAL A 221 -7.96 4.55 -4.36
CA VAL A 221 -7.79 5.75 -5.19
C VAL A 221 -6.86 5.51 -6.39
N GLN A 222 -5.80 4.74 -6.23
CA GLN A 222 -4.85 4.40 -7.28
C GLN A 222 -5.44 3.57 -8.45
N LEU A 223 -6.59 2.92 -8.20
CA LEU A 223 -7.33 2.16 -9.22
C LEU A 223 -8.58 2.90 -9.70
N GLU A 224 -9.16 3.73 -8.84
CA GLU A 224 -10.40 4.45 -9.14
C GLU A 224 -10.15 5.81 -9.81
N ARG A 225 -9.01 6.43 -9.56
CA ARG A 225 -8.59 7.75 -10.08
C ARG A 225 -7.07 7.81 -10.33
N PRO A 226 -6.52 6.94 -11.20
CA PRO A 226 -5.06 6.88 -11.43
C PRO A 226 -4.48 8.21 -11.89
N GLU A 227 -5.16 8.98 -12.73
CA GLU A 227 -4.71 10.27 -13.22
C GLU A 227 -4.59 11.30 -12.08
N TRP A 228 -5.55 11.31 -11.15
CA TRP A 228 -5.50 12.15 -9.97
C TRP A 228 -4.27 11.82 -9.11
N VAL A 229 -3.94 10.53 -8.97
CA VAL A 229 -2.74 10.11 -8.23
C VAL A 229 -1.47 10.57 -8.93
N VAL A 230 -1.42 10.47 -10.26
CA VAL A 230 -0.29 10.97 -11.07
C VAL A 230 -0.06 12.46 -10.86
N GLU A 231 -1.12 13.28 -10.87
CA GLU A 231 -1.01 14.71 -10.57
C GLU A 231 -0.42 14.96 -9.17
N ARG A 232 -0.83 14.19 -8.16
CA ARG A 232 -0.30 14.35 -6.79
C ARG A 232 1.16 13.89 -6.67
N ILE A 233 1.56 12.90 -7.47
CA ILE A 233 2.97 12.46 -7.56
C ILE A 233 3.83 13.61 -8.09
N HIS A 234 3.42 14.25 -9.19
CA HIS A 234 4.16 15.38 -9.76
C HIS A 234 4.18 16.58 -8.80
N GLU A 235 3.07 16.94 -8.16
CA GLU A 235 3.06 18.00 -7.14
C GLU A 235 4.06 17.73 -6.01
N LEU A 236 4.13 16.49 -5.51
CA LEU A 236 5.11 16.14 -4.48
C LEU A 236 6.55 16.22 -5.03
N ALA A 237 6.78 15.73 -6.25
CA ALA A 237 8.10 15.79 -6.89
C ALA A 237 8.61 17.23 -7.02
N ASP A 238 7.75 18.15 -7.44
CA ASP A 238 8.07 19.58 -7.57
C ASP A 238 8.40 20.24 -6.22
N GLN A 239 7.78 19.78 -5.13
CA GLN A 239 8.06 20.28 -3.77
C GLN A 239 9.42 19.83 -3.21
N VAL A 240 9.98 18.72 -3.72
CA VAL A 240 11.18 18.08 -3.17
C VAL A 240 12.36 18.05 -4.13
N ALA A 241 12.23 18.73 -5.31
CA ALA A 241 13.23 18.85 -6.37
C ALA A 241 14.48 19.68 -6.00
#